data_a8a67c6c20dcb2747eea31b3ab608d0a
#
_entry.id   a8a67c6c20dcb2747eea31b3ab608d0a
#
_cell.length_a   1.000
_cell.length_b   1.000
_cell.length_c   1.000
_cell.angle_alpha   90.00
_cell.angle_beta   90.00
_cell.angle_gamma   90.00
#
_symmetry.space_group_name_H-M   'P 1'
#
loop_
_entity.id
_entity.type
_entity.pdbx_description
1 polymer ?
#
loop_
_entity_poly.entity_id
_entity_poly.type
_entity_poly.pdbx_seq_one_letter_code
_entity_poly.pdbx_strand_id
1 'polypeptide(L)'
;LLPALVIPLLALPIPSAPSLRYGLWITTKLIAFAGLGTLLMLPLHSHQLFGFAVVALILFVNFYLQAEGKITGLNAMIVIVGITLVPAFGENSLDTGVEFAKGMSQAALAMFPVLWVAFAAVPGGVFPSLPNAPRIEGTPADRAILALRPVLVLLPLFAYMLSSDNNIRYLIGYYQPAMIAQHA
;
A
#
# COMPACT_ATOMS: atom_id res chain seq x y z
N LEU A 1 -17.61 -2.38 0.45
CA LEU A 1 -17.50 -1.08 1.15
C LEU A 1 -16.06 -0.78 1.61
N LEU A 2 -15.29 -1.74 2.11
CA LEU A 2 -13.92 -1.53 2.61
C LEU A 2 -12.93 -0.99 1.57
N PRO A 3 -12.82 -1.55 0.34
CA PRO A 3 -11.91 -1.01 -0.67
C PRO A 3 -12.23 0.44 -1.05
N ALA A 4 -13.51 0.82 -0.98
CA ALA A 4 -13.95 2.18 -1.26
C ALA A 4 -13.50 3.20 -0.18
N LEU A 5 -13.16 2.76 1.03
CA LEU A 5 -12.63 3.62 2.10
C LEU A 5 -11.10 3.72 2.06
N VAL A 6 -10.42 2.63 1.69
CA VAL A 6 -8.94 2.57 1.67
C VAL A 6 -8.35 3.50 0.60
N ILE A 7 -8.95 3.52 -0.58
CA ILE A 7 -8.42 4.29 -1.71
C ILE A 7 -8.52 5.80 -1.53
N PRO A 8 -9.63 6.39 -1.01
CA PRO A 8 -9.65 7.80 -0.65
C PRO A 8 -8.59 8.19 0.39
N LEU A 9 -8.27 7.29 1.34
CA LEU A 9 -7.21 7.54 2.32
C LEU A 9 -5.83 7.65 1.65
N LEU A 10 -5.59 6.91 0.58
CA LEU A 10 -4.36 7.02 -0.22
C LEU A 10 -4.31 8.33 -1.04
N ALA A 11 -5.45 8.94 -1.29
CA ALA A 11 -5.57 10.19 -2.04
C ALA A 11 -5.43 11.45 -1.16
N LEU A 12 -5.61 11.34 0.16
CA LEU A 12 -5.52 12.47 1.09
C LEU A 12 -4.22 13.30 0.98
N PRO A 13 -3.03 12.70 0.73
CA PRO A 13 -1.79 13.46 0.59
C PRO A 13 -1.61 14.16 -0.77
N ILE A 14 -2.57 14.15 -1.67
CA ILE A 14 -2.45 14.79 -2.98
C ILE A 14 -2.77 16.30 -2.85
N PRO A 15 -1.78 17.21 -2.96
CA PRO A 15 -1.96 18.63 -2.67
C PRO A 15 -2.69 19.40 -3.78
N SER A 16 -2.82 18.84 -4.97
CA SER A 16 -3.43 19.48 -6.14
C SER A 16 -4.10 18.43 -7.03
N ALA A 17 -5.00 18.86 -7.90
CA ALA A 17 -5.64 17.97 -8.87
C ALA A 17 -4.56 17.20 -9.67
N PRO A 18 -4.57 15.86 -9.65
CA PRO A 18 -3.58 15.08 -10.37
C PRO A 18 -3.75 15.24 -11.87
N SER A 19 -2.63 15.33 -12.61
CA SER A 19 -2.69 15.28 -14.06
C SER A 19 -3.27 13.93 -14.52
N LEU A 20 -3.93 13.92 -15.69
CA LEU A 20 -4.51 12.71 -16.25
C LEU A 20 -3.47 11.57 -16.35
N ARG A 21 -2.27 11.89 -16.83
CA ARG A 21 -1.17 10.93 -16.97
C ARG A 21 -0.75 10.34 -15.61
N TYR A 22 -0.64 11.18 -14.60
CA TYR A 22 -0.29 10.75 -13.25
C TYR A 22 -1.39 9.89 -12.63
N GLY A 23 -2.67 10.30 -12.81
CA GLY A 23 -3.82 9.54 -12.36
C GLY A 23 -3.86 8.14 -12.97
N LEU A 24 -3.74 8.03 -14.29
CA LEU A 24 -3.71 6.73 -14.98
C LEU A 24 -2.56 5.85 -14.49
N TRP A 25 -1.39 6.43 -14.27
CA TRP A 25 -0.21 5.69 -13.82
C TRP A 25 -0.41 5.12 -12.38
N ILE A 26 -0.97 5.90 -11.45
CA ILE A 26 -1.30 5.42 -10.10
C ILE A 26 -2.36 4.32 -10.16
N THR A 27 -3.44 4.55 -10.92
CA THR A 27 -4.51 3.54 -11.10
C THR A 27 -3.96 2.23 -11.62
N THR A 28 -3.12 2.28 -12.67
CA THR A 28 -2.49 1.09 -13.24
C THR A 28 -1.64 0.37 -12.20
N LYS A 29 -0.88 1.09 -11.38
CA LYS A 29 -0.09 0.50 -10.29
C LYS A 29 -0.98 -0.16 -9.22
N LEU A 30 -2.04 0.51 -8.78
CA LEU A 30 -2.98 -0.07 -7.81
C LEU A 30 -3.55 -1.38 -8.30
N ILE A 31 -4.00 -1.43 -9.57
CA ILE A 31 -4.51 -2.65 -10.18
C ILE A 31 -3.43 -3.72 -10.29
N ALA A 32 -2.23 -3.35 -10.73
CA ALA A 32 -1.12 -4.29 -10.87
C ALA A 32 -0.70 -4.91 -9.50
N PHE A 33 -0.61 -4.10 -8.44
CA PHE A 33 -0.26 -4.60 -7.12
C PHE A 33 -1.40 -5.35 -6.43
N ALA A 34 -2.66 -5.01 -6.70
CA ALA A 34 -3.80 -5.83 -6.29
C ALA A 34 -3.77 -7.22 -6.97
N GLY A 35 -3.47 -7.26 -8.28
CA GLY A 35 -3.27 -8.52 -9.01
C GLY A 35 -2.07 -9.32 -8.48
N LEU A 36 -0.94 -8.66 -8.18
CA LEU A 36 0.20 -9.30 -7.56
C LEU A 36 -0.14 -9.88 -6.18
N GLY A 37 -0.91 -9.14 -5.37
CA GLY A 37 -1.42 -9.63 -4.09
C GLY A 37 -2.26 -10.90 -4.25
N THR A 38 -3.12 -10.95 -5.27
CA THR A 38 -3.89 -12.16 -5.60
C THR A 38 -2.98 -13.35 -5.94
N LEU A 39 -1.93 -13.13 -6.72
CA LEU A 39 -0.94 -14.17 -7.04
C LEU A 39 -0.19 -14.65 -5.80
N LEU A 40 0.10 -13.76 -4.84
CA LEU A 40 0.78 -14.11 -3.59
C LEU A 40 -0.09 -14.97 -2.66
N MET A 41 -1.40 -15.01 -2.84
CA MET A 41 -2.28 -15.91 -2.07
C MET A 41 -1.92 -17.39 -2.29
N LEU A 42 -1.52 -17.77 -3.51
CA LEU A 42 -1.16 -19.16 -3.82
C LEU A 42 0.01 -19.68 -2.96
N PRO A 43 1.20 -19.03 -2.94
CA PRO A 43 2.30 -19.47 -2.11
C PRO A 43 2.02 -19.32 -0.61
N LEU A 44 1.20 -18.36 -0.18
CA LEU A 44 0.83 -18.21 1.23
C LEU A 44 -0.07 -19.34 1.70
N HIS A 45 -0.96 -19.88 0.86
CA HIS A 45 -1.80 -21.03 1.21
C HIS A 45 -1.04 -22.36 1.14
N SER A 46 -0.19 -22.55 0.12
CA SER A 46 0.51 -23.83 -0.10
C SER A 46 1.78 -23.97 0.73
N HIS A 47 2.53 -22.88 0.91
CA HIS A 47 3.83 -22.84 1.59
C HIS A 47 3.98 -21.52 2.36
N GLN A 48 3.33 -21.42 3.51
CA GLN A 48 3.26 -20.18 4.31
C GLN A 48 4.63 -19.52 4.51
N LEU A 49 5.65 -20.26 4.93
CA LEU A 49 7.00 -19.72 5.16
C LEU A 49 7.61 -19.12 3.89
N PHE A 50 7.43 -19.78 2.75
CA PHE A 50 7.91 -19.26 1.48
C PHE A 50 7.12 -17.99 1.07
N GLY A 51 5.80 -18.02 1.19
CA GLY A 51 4.96 -16.84 0.93
C GLY A 51 5.35 -15.65 1.81
N PHE A 52 5.57 -15.88 3.11
CA PHE A 52 6.07 -14.85 4.03
C PHE A 52 7.44 -14.29 3.60
N ALA A 53 8.38 -15.15 3.21
CA ALA A 53 9.70 -14.72 2.76
C ALA A 53 9.61 -13.84 1.50
N VAL A 54 8.71 -14.18 0.58
CA VAL A 54 8.48 -13.37 -0.64
C VAL A 54 7.88 -12.01 -0.29
N VAL A 55 6.85 -11.96 0.57
CA VAL A 55 6.26 -10.70 1.04
C VAL A 55 7.31 -9.85 1.77
N ALA A 56 8.10 -10.45 2.66
CA ALA A 56 9.18 -9.76 3.37
C ALA A 56 10.20 -9.14 2.41
N LEU A 57 10.60 -9.90 1.39
CA LEU A 57 11.54 -9.41 0.37
C LEU A 57 10.96 -8.24 -0.43
N ILE A 58 9.70 -8.32 -0.86
CA ILE A 58 9.05 -7.24 -1.61
C ILE A 58 8.95 -5.99 -0.72
N LEU A 59 8.54 -6.12 0.54
CA LEU A 59 8.49 -5.01 1.49
C LEU A 59 9.88 -4.40 1.70
N PHE A 60 10.89 -5.23 1.91
CA PHE A 60 12.27 -4.76 2.09
C PHE A 60 12.76 -3.97 0.87
N VAL A 61 12.61 -4.50 -0.34
CA VAL A 61 12.99 -3.79 -1.57
C VAL A 61 12.23 -2.48 -1.72
N ASN A 62 10.93 -2.49 -1.40
CA ASN A 62 10.09 -1.29 -1.46
C ASN A 62 10.62 -0.18 -0.51
N PHE A 63 10.87 -0.50 0.75
CA PHE A 63 11.42 0.47 1.70
C PHE A 63 12.87 0.87 1.39
N TYR A 64 13.67 -0.03 0.86
CA TYR A 64 15.02 0.29 0.41
C TYR A 64 15.02 1.31 -0.74
N LEU A 65 14.17 1.11 -1.76
CA LEU A 65 14.01 2.07 -2.85
C LEU A 65 13.45 3.41 -2.38
N GLN A 66 12.59 3.40 -1.35
CA GLN A 66 12.12 4.63 -0.71
C GLN A 66 13.26 5.36 0.02
N ALA A 67 14.10 4.65 0.77
CA ALA A 67 15.26 5.21 1.46
C ALA A 67 16.31 5.78 0.48
N GLU A 68 16.42 5.20 -0.72
CA GLU A 68 17.23 5.76 -1.82
C GLU A 68 16.59 6.99 -2.48
N GLY A 69 15.35 7.33 -2.16
CA GLY A 69 14.58 8.39 -2.82
C GLY A 69 14.16 8.06 -4.25
N LYS A 70 14.23 6.79 -4.67
CA LYS A 70 13.81 6.34 -6.01
C LYS A 70 12.29 6.23 -6.15
N ILE A 71 11.59 6.02 -5.05
CA ILE A 71 10.13 5.97 -5.02
C ILE A 71 9.59 6.91 -3.93
N THR A 72 8.41 7.46 -4.17
CA THR A 72 7.71 8.31 -3.20
C THR A 72 6.99 7.46 -2.16
N GLY A 73 6.68 8.05 -1.00
CA GLY A 73 5.89 7.38 0.05
C GLY A 73 4.55 6.86 -0.46
N LEU A 74 3.86 7.60 -1.33
CA LEU A 74 2.61 7.15 -1.95
C LEU A 74 2.82 5.86 -2.78
N ASN A 75 3.90 5.77 -3.57
CA ASN A 75 4.19 4.56 -4.31
C ASN A 75 4.51 3.38 -3.39
N ALA A 76 5.25 3.63 -2.32
CA ALA A 76 5.53 2.61 -1.31
C ALA A 76 4.24 2.10 -0.66
N MET A 77 3.30 2.99 -0.31
CA MET A 77 1.99 2.61 0.24
C MET A 77 1.16 1.77 -0.72
N ILE A 78 1.13 2.10 -2.01
CA ILE A 78 0.39 1.33 -3.03
C ILE A 78 0.89 -0.12 -3.06
N VAL A 79 2.21 -0.31 -3.01
CA VAL A 79 2.84 -1.64 -2.96
C VAL A 79 2.42 -2.38 -1.69
N ILE A 80 2.57 -1.74 -0.51
CA ILE A 80 2.23 -2.34 0.80
C ILE A 80 0.78 -2.80 0.80
N VAL A 81 -0.14 -1.91 0.42
CA VAL A 81 -1.59 -2.20 0.39
C VAL A 81 -1.90 -3.39 -0.52
N GLY A 82 -1.38 -3.40 -1.75
CA GLY A 82 -1.65 -4.48 -2.70
C GLY A 82 -1.12 -5.84 -2.24
N ILE A 83 0.12 -5.89 -1.75
CA ILE A 83 0.77 -7.17 -1.41
C ILE A 83 0.44 -7.70 -0.02
N THR A 84 -0.14 -6.89 0.88
CA THR A 84 -0.48 -7.35 2.23
C THR A 84 -1.98 -7.47 2.45
N LEU A 85 -2.79 -6.49 2.03
CA LEU A 85 -4.23 -6.54 2.30
C LEU A 85 -4.94 -7.58 1.45
N VAL A 86 -4.60 -7.69 0.16
CA VAL A 86 -5.27 -8.68 -0.72
C VAL A 86 -5.08 -10.10 -0.19
N PRO A 87 -3.86 -10.57 0.13
CA PRO A 87 -3.67 -11.89 0.73
C PRO A 87 -4.34 -12.04 2.10
N ALA A 88 -4.29 -10.99 2.95
CA ALA A 88 -4.91 -11.05 4.27
C ALA A 88 -6.44 -11.24 4.20
N PHE A 89 -7.11 -10.62 3.23
CA PHE A 89 -8.54 -10.85 2.99
C PHE A 89 -8.83 -12.17 2.29
N GLY A 90 -7.85 -12.71 1.57
CA GLY A 90 -7.95 -13.99 0.87
C GLY A 90 -7.64 -15.21 1.72
N GLU A 91 -7.28 -15.05 3.00
CA GLU A 91 -6.88 -16.16 3.85
C GLU A 91 -7.98 -17.20 4.02
N ASN A 92 -9.21 -16.77 4.33
CA ASN A 92 -10.35 -17.67 4.54
C ASN A 92 -10.89 -18.28 3.25
N SER A 93 -10.75 -17.60 2.10
CA SER A 93 -11.05 -18.15 0.78
C SER A 93 -10.39 -17.32 -0.32
N LEU A 94 -9.90 -18.00 -1.35
CA LEU A 94 -9.34 -17.35 -2.54
C LEU A 94 -10.36 -16.40 -3.19
N ASP A 95 -11.63 -16.78 -3.20
CA ASP A 95 -12.72 -15.97 -3.77
C ASP A 95 -12.86 -14.62 -3.04
N THR A 96 -12.77 -14.61 -1.71
CA THR A 96 -12.83 -13.37 -0.92
C THR A 96 -11.67 -12.44 -1.27
N GLY A 97 -10.45 -12.96 -1.41
CA GLY A 97 -9.30 -12.16 -1.82
C GLY A 97 -9.42 -11.61 -3.25
N VAL A 98 -9.93 -12.42 -4.18
CA VAL A 98 -10.18 -11.98 -5.56
C VAL A 98 -11.26 -10.90 -5.60
N GLU A 99 -12.35 -11.05 -4.87
CA GLU A 99 -13.42 -10.03 -4.78
C GLU A 99 -12.90 -8.74 -4.13
N PHE A 100 -12.03 -8.85 -3.13
CA PHE A 100 -11.38 -7.68 -2.54
C PHE A 100 -10.46 -6.97 -3.55
N ALA A 101 -9.65 -7.71 -4.32
CA ALA A 101 -8.79 -7.16 -5.37
C ALA A 101 -9.59 -6.48 -6.49
N LYS A 102 -10.72 -7.07 -6.90
CA LYS A 102 -11.66 -6.45 -7.85
C LYS A 102 -12.23 -5.14 -7.28
N GLY A 103 -12.70 -5.15 -6.04
CA GLY A 103 -13.22 -3.96 -5.36
C GLY A 103 -12.17 -2.85 -5.26
N MET A 104 -10.90 -3.19 -4.95
CA MET A 104 -9.79 -2.24 -4.99
C MET A 104 -9.56 -1.66 -6.38
N SER A 105 -9.59 -2.50 -7.41
CA SER A 105 -9.39 -2.06 -8.80
C SER A 105 -10.50 -1.11 -9.26
N GLN A 106 -11.75 -1.43 -8.93
CA GLN A 106 -12.91 -0.58 -9.22
C GLN A 106 -12.82 0.76 -8.49
N ALA A 107 -12.47 0.73 -7.20
CA ALA A 107 -12.30 1.95 -6.40
C ALA A 107 -11.14 2.81 -6.92
N ALA A 108 -10.05 2.20 -7.39
CA ALA A 108 -8.93 2.91 -8.02
C ALA A 108 -9.37 3.62 -9.32
N LEU A 109 -10.19 2.98 -10.14
CA LEU A 109 -10.75 3.59 -11.36
C LEU A 109 -11.69 4.75 -11.04
N ALA A 110 -12.50 4.63 -10.00
CA ALA A 110 -13.45 5.67 -9.59
C ALA A 110 -12.78 6.86 -8.88
N MET A 111 -11.63 6.66 -8.23
CA MET A 111 -10.97 7.65 -7.39
C MET A 111 -10.64 8.94 -8.16
N PHE A 112 -10.08 8.84 -9.36
CA PHE A 112 -9.62 10.03 -10.10
C PHE A 112 -10.76 10.91 -10.62
N PRO A 113 -11.81 10.39 -11.22
CA PRO A 113 -13.00 11.20 -11.54
C PRO A 113 -13.54 11.91 -10.29
N VAL A 114 -13.64 11.21 -9.15
CA VAL A 114 -14.11 11.81 -7.90
C VAL A 114 -13.18 12.91 -7.41
N LEU A 115 -11.85 12.70 -7.45
CA LEU A 115 -10.88 13.73 -7.09
C LEU A 115 -10.99 14.96 -7.99
N TRP A 116 -11.08 14.80 -9.30
CA TRP A 116 -11.23 15.92 -10.22
C TRP A 116 -12.51 16.72 -9.96
N VAL A 117 -13.62 16.05 -9.72
CA VAL A 117 -14.87 16.71 -9.34
C VAL A 117 -14.70 17.46 -8.01
N ALA A 118 -14.06 16.83 -7.01
CA ALA A 118 -13.82 17.48 -5.72
C ALA A 118 -12.93 18.72 -5.83
N PHE A 119 -11.83 18.67 -6.59
CA PHE A 119 -10.96 19.82 -6.83
C PHE A 119 -11.63 20.90 -7.68
N ALA A 120 -12.52 20.53 -8.60
CA ALA A 120 -13.30 21.49 -9.38
C ALA A 120 -14.36 22.18 -8.53
N ALA A 121 -14.96 21.47 -7.56
CA ALA A 121 -15.98 22.00 -6.66
C ALA A 121 -15.41 22.93 -5.57
N VAL A 122 -14.15 22.68 -5.15
CA VAL A 122 -13.46 23.47 -4.11
C VAL A 122 -12.14 24.00 -4.67
N PRO A 123 -12.19 25.00 -5.56
CA PRO A 123 -10.98 25.62 -6.10
C PRO A 123 -10.25 26.39 -4.99
N GLY A 124 -8.97 26.15 -4.83
CA GLY A 124 -8.11 26.89 -3.90
C GLY A 124 -7.86 26.21 -2.54
N GLY A 125 -8.26 24.98 -2.36
CA GLY A 125 -7.83 24.18 -1.22
C GLY A 125 -6.32 23.94 -1.29
N VAL A 126 -5.53 24.71 -0.56
CA VAL A 126 -4.09 24.47 -0.38
C VAL A 126 -3.98 23.34 0.66
N PHE A 127 -3.98 22.09 0.20
CA PHE A 127 -3.55 21.02 1.07
C PHE A 127 -2.02 21.11 1.23
N PRO A 128 -1.50 21.08 2.46
CA PRO A 128 -0.07 21.09 2.67
C PRO A 128 0.53 19.90 1.92
N SER A 129 1.46 20.18 1.01
CA SER A 129 2.25 19.12 0.37
C SER A 129 2.98 18.38 1.47
N LEU A 130 2.78 17.07 1.57
CA LEU A 130 3.64 16.25 2.43
C LEU A 130 5.07 16.44 1.93
N PRO A 131 6.00 16.78 2.82
CA PRO A 131 7.39 16.87 2.45
C PRO A 131 7.82 15.53 1.84
N ASN A 132 8.51 15.59 0.69
CA ASN A 132 9.15 14.40 0.17
C ASN A 132 10.05 13.84 1.26
N ALA A 133 9.92 12.54 1.53
CA ALA A 133 10.80 11.90 2.50
C ALA A 133 12.25 12.28 2.16
N PRO A 134 13.01 12.83 3.11
CA PRO A 134 14.36 13.28 2.86
C PRO A 134 15.17 12.09 2.34
N ARG A 135 15.91 12.31 1.24
CA ARG A 135 16.87 11.30 0.77
C ARG A 135 17.88 11.08 1.89
N ILE A 136 17.94 9.87 2.38
CA ILE A 136 18.87 9.53 3.45
C ILE A 136 20.26 9.48 2.86
N GLU A 137 21.08 10.45 3.24
CA GLU A 137 22.50 10.47 2.95
C GLU A 137 23.17 9.42 3.84
N GLY A 138 23.66 8.35 3.23
CA GLY A 138 24.28 7.24 3.97
C GLY A 138 24.80 6.15 3.03
N THR A 139 25.52 5.20 3.62
CA THR A 139 26.00 4.03 2.90
C THR A 139 24.84 3.10 2.49
N PRO A 140 25.03 2.20 1.52
CA PRO A 140 24.02 1.19 1.20
C PRO A 140 23.61 0.34 2.42
N ALA A 141 24.52 0.13 3.38
CA ALA A 141 24.26 -0.59 4.62
C ALA A 141 23.30 0.18 5.53
N ASP A 142 23.47 1.50 5.68
CA ASP A 142 22.58 2.34 6.48
C ASP A 142 21.16 2.33 5.93
N ARG A 143 21.03 2.40 4.61
CA ARG A 143 19.72 2.32 3.93
C ARG A 143 19.06 0.96 4.09
N ALA A 144 19.85 -0.12 4.07
CA ALA A 144 19.33 -1.46 4.33
C ALA A 144 18.82 -1.62 5.77
N ILE A 145 19.53 -1.10 6.76
CA ILE A 145 19.11 -1.10 8.17
C ILE A 145 17.81 -0.29 8.35
N LEU A 146 17.72 0.88 7.71
CA LEU A 146 16.51 1.71 7.76
C LEU A 146 15.31 1.03 7.06
N ALA A 147 15.53 0.35 5.94
CA ALA A 147 14.50 -0.41 5.27
C ALA A 147 14.02 -1.63 6.07
N LEU A 148 14.92 -2.24 6.86
CA LEU A 148 14.59 -3.40 7.67
C LEU A 148 13.66 -3.06 8.84
N ARG A 149 13.77 -1.88 9.44
CA ARG A 149 12.94 -1.46 10.57
C ARG A 149 11.44 -1.54 10.30
N PRO A 150 10.88 -0.89 9.26
CA PRO A 150 9.46 -1.00 8.95
C PRO A 150 9.04 -2.42 8.57
N VAL A 151 9.90 -3.20 7.93
CA VAL A 151 9.62 -4.61 7.62
C VAL A 151 9.43 -5.42 8.89
N LEU A 152 10.31 -5.25 9.90
CA LEU A 152 10.21 -5.94 11.19
C LEU A 152 8.96 -5.57 11.98
N VAL A 153 8.40 -4.39 11.74
CA VAL A 153 7.11 -3.98 12.35
C VAL A 153 5.93 -4.54 11.57
N LEU A 154 5.98 -4.48 10.24
CA LEU A 154 4.85 -4.86 9.38
C LEU A 154 4.66 -6.38 9.26
N LEU A 155 5.75 -7.17 9.25
CA LEU A 155 5.67 -8.62 9.12
C LEU A 155 4.92 -9.31 10.26
N PRO A 156 5.19 -9.03 11.55
CA PRO A 156 4.41 -9.61 12.65
C PRO A 156 2.93 -9.21 12.60
N LEU A 157 2.66 -7.96 12.22
CA LEU A 157 1.28 -7.48 12.04
C LEU A 157 0.58 -8.22 10.90
N PHE A 158 1.28 -8.42 9.78
CA PHE A 158 0.75 -9.19 8.65
C PHE A 158 0.53 -10.66 9.04
N ALA A 159 1.48 -11.28 9.76
CA ALA A 159 1.33 -12.62 10.29
C ALA A 159 0.10 -12.74 11.20
N TYR A 160 -0.08 -11.75 12.08
CA TYR A 160 -1.26 -11.69 12.96
C TYR A 160 -2.56 -11.52 12.18
N MET A 161 -2.57 -10.71 11.14
CA MET A 161 -3.74 -10.57 10.26
C MET A 161 -4.10 -11.88 9.57
N LEU A 162 -3.09 -12.65 9.13
CA LEU A 162 -3.30 -13.96 8.52
C LEU A 162 -3.77 -15.01 9.53
N SER A 163 -3.48 -14.88 10.82
CA SER A 163 -3.89 -15.83 11.87
C SER A 163 -5.22 -15.49 12.54
N SER A 164 -5.84 -14.38 12.20
CA SER A 164 -6.99 -13.84 12.91
C SER A 164 -8.26 -13.93 12.08
N ASP A 165 -9.27 -14.64 12.57
CA ASP A 165 -10.59 -14.77 11.94
C ASP A 165 -11.35 -13.42 11.74
N ASN A 166 -10.81 -12.31 12.25
CA ASN A 166 -11.49 -11.03 12.31
C ASN A 166 -10.68 -9.89 11.66
N ASN A 167 -10.29 -10.08 10.39
CA ASN A 167 -9.43 -9.17 9.61
C ASN A 167 -9.87 -7.69 9.58
N ILE A 168 -11.16 -7.42 9.76
CA ILE A 168 -11.73 -6.07 9.63
C ILE A 168 -11.31 -5.15 10.79
N ARG A 169 -11.19 -5.67 12.02
CA ARG A 169 -10.88 -4.88 13.23
C ARG A 169 -9.43 -4.35 13.22
N TYR A 170 -8.54 -5.00 12.52
CA TYR A 170 -7.10 -4.70 12.53
C TYR A 170 -6.64 -3.81 11.38
N LEU A 171 -7.51 -3.54 10.42
CA LEU A 171 -7.18 -2.72 9.26
C LEU A 171 -6.70 -1.32 9.67
N ILE A 172 -7.37 -0.70 10.64
CA ILE A 172 -7.02 0.62 11.16
C ILE A 172 -5.66 0.56 11.88
N GLY A 173 -5.44 -0.48 12.68
CA GLY A 173 -4.17 -0.68 13.40
C GLY A 173 -2.98 -0.95 12.48
N TYR A 174 -3.19 -1.52 11.30
CA TYR A 174 -2.13 -1.79 10.33
C TYR A 174 -1.67 -0.53 9.58
N TYR A 175 -2.60 0.37 9.26
CA TYR A 175 -2.26 1.60 8.53
C TYR A 175 -1.43 2.59 9.34
N GLN A 176 -1.69 2.72 10.63
CA GLN A 176 -0.93 3.64 11.48
C GLN A 176 0.56 3.31 11.55
N PRO A 177 0.99 2.06 11.84
CA PRO A 177 2.40 1.70 11.80
C PRO A 177 3.04 1.84 10.43
N ALA A 178 2.31 1.52 9.35
CA ALA A 178 2.82 1.68 7.99
C ALA A 178 3.08 3.15 7.63
N MET A 179 2.20 4.07 8.07
CA MET A 179 2.40 5.51 7.90
C MET A 179 3.59 6.02 8.74
N ILE A 180 3.69 5.60 10.00
CA ILE A 180 4.80 5.99 10.89
C ILE A 180 6.13 5.47 10.34
N ALA A 181 6.16 4.23 9.86
CA ALA A 181 7.35 3.61 9.30
C ALA A 181 7.89 4.32 8.03
N GLN A 182 7.06 5.11 7.35
CA GLN A 182 7.48 5.93 6.20
C GLN A 182 8.15 7.25 6.61
N HIS A 183 7.95 7.68 7.86
CA HIS A 183 8.44 8.97 8.38
C HIS A 183 9.57 8.79 9.41
N ALA A 184 9.88 7.57 9.79
CA ALA A 184 10.98 7.21 10.69
C ALA A 184 12.27 6.86 9.96
#